data_01d9cc7bfb6e8c33a9b7f2bf054a7fc5
#
_entry.id   01d9cc7bfb6e8c33a9b7f2bf054a7fc5
#
_cell.length_a   1.000
_cell.length_b   1.000
_cell.length_c   1.000
_cell.angle_alpha   90.00
_cell.angle_beta   90.00
_cell.angle_gamma   90.00
#
_symmetry.space_group_name_H-M   'P 1'
#
loop_
_entity.id
_entity.type
_entity.pdbx_description
1 polymer ?
#
loop_
_entity_poly.entity_id
_entity_poly.type
_entity_poly.pdbx_seq_one_letter_code
_entity_poly.pdbx_strand_id
1 'polypeptide(L)'
;MNASNTLKKLGIEQTFNYIYKDPDKNMEKLMDWADKFSKGDFPSQRKAIREAIENPDHPYYSYIRKIFKDVDPNVAKTLAVNLFINAALIGWPKEEELRKKYDCNIPWAILLDPTSACNLHCTGCWAAEYGHKLNLTYDEIDDIITQGKELGIYMYIYTGGEPLVRKKDLIRLCEKHSDCVFLCFTNATLIDEEFADEMLRVGNFVPAISLEGFEEATDGRRGNGVYHKVTKAMALLREKKLIYGISCCYTSANYDSITSEEFYDSMIDLGAYFVWYFHYMPVGNDAAPELLPSPEQRTGVYEKIRHYRATKPLFAMDFQNDAEYVGGCIAGGYRYLHINANGDIDPCVFIHYSDSNIREKTLLEALRSPMMMAYHRNQPFNENMLRPCPMLENPQKLREMVATAGAHSTDLQSPESAEHLCSKCDHYAEHWKPVADRLWEENRKKYNEKHSQN
;
A
#
# COMPACT_ATOMS: atom_id res chain seq x y z
N MET A 1 22.40 11.83 13.50
CA MET A 1 21.27 11.24 14.25
C MET A 1 21.27 11.81 15.66
N ASN A 2 20.11 12.25 16.19
CA ASN A 2 20.06 12.82 17.55
C ASN A 2 20.25 11.68 18.59
N ALA A 3 20.96 11.93 19.69
CA ALA A 3 21.20 10.95 20.77
C ALA A 3 19.90 10.27 21.28
N SER A 4 18.79 11.01 21.33
CA SER A 4 17.46 10.48 21.68
C SER A 4 16.99 9.38 20.71
N ASN A 5 17.22 9.51 19.41
CA ASN A 5 16.82 8.54 18.41
C ASN A 5 17.70 7.27 18.44
N THR A 6 18.98 7.43 18.75
CA THR A 6 19.87 6.28 18.99
C THR A 6 19.42 5.46 20.19
N LEU A 7 19.03 6.13 21.29
CA LEU A 7 18.50 5.44 22.47
C LEU A 7 17.18 4.71 22.19
N LYS A 8 16.29 5.28 21.39
CA LYS A 8 15.04 4.60 20.97
C LYS A 8 15.34 3.32 20.17
N LYS A 9 16.28 3.40 19.21
CA LYS A 9 16.68 2.21 18.42
C LYS A 9 17.27 1.11 19.29
N LEU A 10 18.23 1.46 20.16
CA LEU A 10 18.81 0.49 21.10
C LEU A 10 17.74 -0.12 22.04
N GLY A 11 16.78 0.68 22.49
CA GLY A 11 15.68 0.21 23.34
C GLY A 11 14.81 -0.84 22.63
N ILE A 12 14.42 -0.59 21.38
CA ILE A 12 13.60 -1.56 20.64
C ILE A 12 14.40 -2.83 20.32
N GLU A 13 15.67 -2.70 19.95
CA GLU A 13 16.53 -3.85 19.67
C GLU A 13 16.68 -4.75 20.89
N GLN A 14 16.90 -4.17 22.07
CA GLN A 14 16.97 -4.92 23.33
C GLN A 14 15.63 -5.60 23.66
N THR A 15 14.52 -4.90 23.43
CA THR A 15 13.17 -5.44 23.65
C THR A 15 12.90 -6.61 22.73
N PHE A 16 13.22 -6.49 21.44
CA PHE A 16 13.08 -7.61 20.49
C PHE A 16 13.95 -8.81 20.88
N ASN A 17 15.22 -8.58 21.21
CA ASN A 17 16.11 -9.65 21.67
C ASN A 17 15.60 -10.32 22.97
N TYR A 18 14.91 -9.58 23.82
CA TYR A 18 14.28 -10.12 25.01
C TYR A 18 13.04 -10.94 24.69
N ILE A 19 12.19 -10.47 23.78
CA ILE A 19 10.97 -11.18 23.34
C ILE A 19 11.34 -12.50 22.67
N TYR A 20 12.34 -12.52 21.79
CA TYR A 20 12.78 -13.74 21.11
C TYR A 20 13.30 -14.84 22.03
N LYS A 21 13.68 -14.53 23.29
CA LYS A 21 14.08 -15.57 24.25
C LYS A 21 12.90 -16.41 24.72
N ASP A 22 11.73 -15.82 24.87
CA ASP A 22 10.48 -16.49 25.25
C ASP A 22 9.30 -15.59 24.81
N PRO A 23 8.84 -15.71 23.53
CA PRO A 23 7.79 -14.84 23.01
C PRO A 23 6.51 -14.85 23.83
N ASP A 24 6.14 -16.02 24.35
CA ASP A 24 4.88 -16.21 25.08
C ASP A 24 4.85 -15.45 26.42
N LYS A 25 6.00 -15.34 27.08
CA LYS A 25 6.10 -14.62 28.36
C LYS A 25 6.50 -13.15 28.24
N ASN A 26 7.21 -12.80 27.17
CA ASN A 26 7.90 -11.52 27.10
C ASN A 26 7.21 -10.49 26.20
N MET A 27 6.13 -10.87 25.48
CA MET A 27 5.49 -10.01 24.48
C MET A 27 4.81 -8.77 25.08
N GLU A 28 4.28 -8.86 26.29
CA GLU A 28 3.70 -7.72 26.99
C GLU A 28 4.72 -6.57 27.19
N LYS A 29 6.00 -6.92 27.35
CA LYS A 29 7.10 -5.94 27.44
C LYS A 29 7.25 -5.04 26.21
N LEU A 30 6.82 -5.52 25.04
CA LEU A 30 6.82 -4.71 23.82
C LEU A 30 5.88 -3.51 23.97
N MET A 31 4.70 -3.74 24.55
CA MET A 31 3.72 -2.67 24.73
C MET A 31 4.12 -1.71 25.85
N ASP A 32 4.73 -2.20 26.93
CA ASP A 32 5.28 -1.35 27.98
C ASP A 32 6.38 -0.42 27.43
N TRP A 33 7.22 -0.96 26.54
CA TRP A 33 8.22 -0.17 25.83
C TRP A 33 7.55 0.86 24.89
N ALA A 34 6.58 0.44 24.08
CA ALA A 34 5.85 1.31 23.16
C ALA A 34 5.17 2.46 23.89
N ASP A 35 4.52 2.20 25.03
CA ASP A 35 3.86 3.20 25.87
C ASP A 35 4.86 4.22 26.44
N LYS A 36 6.03 3.75 26.87
CA LYS A 36 7.08 4.60 27.41
C LYS A 36 7.69 5.56 26.38
N PHE A 37 7.83 5.14 25.12
CA PHE A 37 8.58 5.90 24.11
C PHE A 37 7.71 6.60 23.06
N SER A 38 6.42 6.27 22.95
CA SER A 38 5.49 6.90 21.98
C SER A 38 5.07 8.31 22.36
N LYS A 39 5.35 8.77 23.60
CA LYS A 39 4.92 10.09 24.12
C LYS A 39 3.42 10.38 23.97
N GLY A 40 2.60 9.33 23.91
CA GLY A 40 1.15 9.45 23.72
C GLY A 40 0.69 9.31 22.27
N ASP A 41 1.58 9.23 21.30
CA ASP A 41 1.22 9.03 19.90
C ASP A 41 0.54 7.67 19.67
N PHE A 42 -0.36 7.60 18.69
CA PHE A 42 -1.09 6.40 18.29
C PHE A 42 -1.83 5.65 19.42
N PRO A 43 -2.62 6.33 20.28
CA PRO A 43 -3.23 5.71 21.47
C PRO A 43 -4.19 4.56 21.11
N SER A 44 -5.02 4.74 20.08
CA SER A 44 -5.99 3.72 19.63
C SER A 44 -5.30 2.48 19.08
N GLN A 45 -4.26 2.66 18.27
CA GLN A 45 -3.49 1.56 17.70
C GLN A 45 -2.75 0.77 18.79
N ARG A 46 -2.12 1.48 19.75
CA ARG A 46 -1.46 0.82 20.88
C ARG A 46 -2.44 0.03 21.75
N LYS A 47 -3.63 0.59 21.99
CA LYS A 47 -4.70 -0.12 22.73
C LYS A 47 -5.11 -1.40 21.98
N ALA A 48 -5.37 -1.33 20.68
CA ALA A 48 -5.76 -2.49 19.88
C ALA A 48 -4.68 -3.58 19.87
N ILE A 49 -3.39 -3.20 19.73
CA ILE A 49 -2.29 -4.16 19.77
C ILE A 49 -2.16 -4.80 21.16
N ARG A 50 -2.32 -4.03 22.25
CA ARG A 50 -2.30 -4.54 23.61
C ARG A 50 -3.42 -5.57 23.85
N GLU A 51 -4.64 -5.24 23.43
CA GLU A 51 -5.78 -6.17 23.51
C GLU A 51 -5.51 -7.47 22.73
N ALA A 52 -4.89 -7.38 21.55
CA ALA A 52 -4.52 -8.55 20.76
C ALA A 52 -3.40 -9.40 21.39
N ILE A 53 -2.51 -8.80 22.16
CA ILE A 53 -1.41 -9.50 22.86
C ILE A 53 -1.89 -10.18 24.15
N GLU A 54 -2.77 -9.51 24.90
CA GLU A 54 -3.21 -9.94 26.23
C GLU A 54 -4.39 -10.91 26.21
N ASN A 55 -5.19 -10.93 25.13
CA ASN A 55 -6.37 -11.79 25.01
C ASN A 55 -6.12 -12.99 24.08
N PRO A 56 -5.99 -14.21 24.61
CA PRO A 56 -5.79 -15.43 23.82
C PRO A 56 -6.91 -15.73 22.80
N ASP A 57 -8.13 -15.25 23.05
CA ASP A 57 -9.28 -15.44 22.16
C ASP A 57 -9.34 -14.38 21.04
N HIS A 58 -8.45 -13.38 21.07
CA HIS A 58 -8.38 -12.37 20.03
C HIS A 58 -7.80 -12.97 18.73
N PRO A 59 -8.38 -12.74 17.54
CA PRO A 59 -7.91 -13.35 16.29
C PRO A 59 -6.44 -13.03 15.97
N TYR A 60 -5.96 -11.85 16.39
CA TYR A 60 -4.56 -11.47 16.18
C TYR A 60 -3.58 -11.96 17.25
N TYR A 61 -4.03 -12.69 18.29
CA TYR A 61 -3.15 -13.25 19.30
C TYR A 61 -2.13 -14.24 18.70
N SER A 62 -2.63 -15.21 17.94
CA SER A 62 -1.80 -16.17 17.21
C SER A 62 -0.98 -15.50 16.08
N TYR A 63 -1.55 -14.52 15.40
CA TYR A 63 -0.88 -13.77 14.34
C TYR A 63 0.38 -13.03 14.83
N ILE A 64 0.29 -12.32 15.95
CA ILE A 64 1.45 -11.62 16.51
C ILE A 64 2.53 -12.60 16.94
N ARG A 65 2.15 -13.72 17.57
CA ARG A 65 3.09 -14.78 17.97
C ARG A 65 3.76 -15.45 16.78
N LYS A 66 3.02 -15.64 15.68
CA LYS A 66 3.55 -16.19 14.43
C LYS A 66 4.71 -15.35 13.90
N ILE A 67 4.67 -14.01 14.02
CA ILE A 67 5.78 -13.15 13.59
C ILE A 67 7.08 -13.51 14.31
N PHE A 68 7.04 -13.71 15.63
CA PHE A 68 8.23 -14.07 16.41
C PHE A 68 8.68 -15.51 16.26
N LYS A 69 7.81 -16.41 15.83
CA LYS A 69 8.11 -17.82 15.64
C LYS A 69 8.59 -18.16 14.24
N ASP A 70 7.92 -17.63 13.23
CA ASP A 70 8.05 -18.06 11.84
C ASP A 70 8.88 -17.10 11.00
N VAL A 71 9.12 -15.86 11.46
CA VAL A 71 9.94 -14.87 10.74
C VAL A 71 11.38 -14.89 11.24
N ASP A 72 12.33 -14.71 10.33
CA ASP A 72 13.74 -14.53 10.70
C ASP A 72 13.89 -13.34 11.68
N PRO A 73 14.60 -13.51 12.81
CA PRO A 73 14.73 -12.47 13.83
C PRO A 73 15.35 -11.16 13.33
N ASN A 74 16.29 -11.24 12.37
CA ASN A 74 16.90 -10.05 11.82
C ASN A 74 15.93 -9.29 10.92
N VAL A 75 15.17 -10.00 10.07
CA VAL A 75 14.11 -9.43 9.23
C VAL A 75 13.05 -8.75 10.10
N ALA A 76 12.51 -9.45 11.09
CA ALA A 76 11.47 -8.89 11.96
C ALA A 76 11.96 -7.65 12.73
N LYS A 77 13.18 -7.70 13.26
CA LYS A 77 13.80 -6.57 13.96
C LYS A 77 14.04 -5.38 13.03
N THR A 78 14.61 -5.59 11.85
CA THR A 78 14.89 -4.55 10.86
C THR A 78 13.61 -3.83 10.46
N LEU A 79 12.57 -4.60 10.10
CA LEU A 79 11.28 -4.03 9.72
C LEU A 79 10.62 -3.28 10.88
N ALA A 80 10.68 -3.82 12.10
CA ALA A 80 10.12 -3.14 13.26
C ALA A 80 10.85 -1.81 13.56
N VAL A 81 12.18 -1.78 13.50
CA VAL A 81 12.95 -0.54 13.68
C VAL A 81 12.59 0.47 12.60
N ASN A 82 12.54 0.04 11.34
CA ASN A 82 12.30 0.96 10.22
C ASN A 82 10.86 1.47 10.20
N LEU A 83 9.86 0.63 10.46
CA LEU A 83 8.45 1.07 10.51
C LEU A 83 8.13 1.88 11.77
N PHE A 84 8.45 1.34 12.96
CA PHE A 84 8.01 1.99 14.20
C PHE A 84 8.93 3.13 14.65
N ILE A 85 10.24 3.01 14.49
CA ILE A 85 11.15 4.07 14.89
C ILE A 85 11.35 5.08 13.78
N ASN A 86 11.82 4.64 12.60
CA ASN A 86 12.20 5.57 11.55
C ASN A 86 10.96 6.22 10.91
N ALA A 87 9.99 5.45 10.44
CA ALA A 87 8.80 6.01 9.80
C ALA A 87 7.81 6.64 10.79
N ALA A 88 7.42 5.93 11.87
CA ALA A 88 6.37 6.44 12.75
C ALA A 88 6.89 7.44 13.80
N LEU A 89 7.95 7.13 14.58
CA LEU A 89 8.38 7.99 15.69
C LEU A 89 9.36 9.12 15.31
N ILE A 90 10.01 9.03 14.15
CA ILE A 90 10.93 10.06 13.64
C ILE A 90 10.34 10.76 12.42
N GLY A 91 9.89 10.00 11.43
CA GLY A 91 9.41 10.50 10.15
C GLY A 91 8.10 11.27 10.30
N TRP A 92 7.07 10.63 10.86
CA TRP A 92 5.75 11.23 10.99
C TRP A 92 5.73 12.62 11.64
N PRO A 93 6.37 12.87 12.80
CA PRO A 93 6.41 14.22 13.37
C PRO A 93 7.09 15.24 12.46
N LYS A 94 8.13 14.83 11.72
CA LYS A 94 8.81 15.69 10.75
C LYS A 94 7.91 16.02 9.55
N GLU A 95 7.20 15.04 9.02
CA GLU A 95 6.21 15.25 7.96
C GLU A 95 5.13 16.26 8.39
N GLU A 96 4.59 16.11 9.60
CA GLU A 96 3.58 17.02 10.15
C GLU A 96 4.11 18.46 10.34
N GLU A 97 5.36 18.61 10.77
CA GLU A 97 6.03 19.92 10.86
C GLU A 97 6.16 20.55 9.46
N LEU A 98 6.63 19.76 8.47
CA LEU A 98 6.84 20.25 7.12
C LEU A 98 5.54 20.55 6.37
N ARG A 99 4.46 19.78 6.60
CA ARG A 99 3.11 20.09 6.09
C ARG A 99 2.65 21.48 6.52
N LYS A 100 2.83 21.80 7.81
CA LYS A 100 2.49 23.13 8.33
C LYS A 100 3.41 24.22 7.79
N LYS A 101 4.71 23.94 7.68
CA LYS A 101 5.71 24.91 7.23
C LYS A 101 5.52 25.32 5.77
N TYR A 102 5.20 24.36 4.91
CA TYR A 102 5.12 24.56 3.47
C TYR A 102 3.70 24.68 2.92
N ASP A 103 2.68 24.52 3.79
CA ASP A 103 1.26 24.51 3.44
C ASP A 103 0.97 23.60 2.25
N CYS A 104 1.44 22.36 2.33
CA CYS A 104 1.25 21.34 1.31
C CYS A 104 1.23 19.93 1.94
N ASN A 105 0.78 18.96 1.19
CA ASN A 105 0.89 17.56 1.59
C ASN A 105 2.35 17.12 1.61
N ILE A 106 2.73 16.34 2.63
CA ILE A 106 4.00 15.60 2.70
C ILE A 106 3.65 14.13 2.90
N PRO A 107 3.97 13.24 1.96
CA PRO A 107 3.53 11.85 2.01
C PRO A 107 4.29 11.03 3.08
N TRP A 108 3.64 9.96 3.55
CA TRP A 108 4.26 8.95 4.40
C TRP A 108 5.01 7.89 3.58
N ALA A 109 4.59 7.69 2.33
CA ALA A 109 5.22 6.74 1.42
C ALA A 109 5.35 7.32 0.00
N ILE A 110 6.36 6.86 -0.74
CA ILE A 110 6.52 7.15 -2.17
C ILE A 110 6.42 5.85 -2.94
N LEU A 111 5.50 5.78 -3.92
CA LEU A 111 5.44 4.71 -4.91
C LEU A 111 6.39 5.05 -6.05
N LEU A 112 7.15 4.07 -6.51
CA LEU A 112 8.12 4.23 -7.60
C LEU A 112 7.95 3.12 -8.62
N ASP A 113 8.01 3.47 -9.90
CA ASP A 113 8.18 2.52 -11.00
C ASP A 113 9.66 2.45 -11.41
N PRO A 114 10.45 1.51 -10.90
CA PRO A 114 11.85 1.37 -11.32
C PRO A 114 11.98 1.13 -12.82
N THR A 115 10.96 0.50 -13.42
CA THR A 115 10.87 0.17 -14.84
C THR A 115 9.42 0.02 -15.28
N SER A 116 9.12 0.35 -16.52
CA SER A 116 7.87 0.00 -17.16
C SER A 116 7.89 -1.40 -17.82
N ALA A 117 9.06 -2.05 -17.89
CA ALA A 117 9.18 -3.39 -18.45
C ALA A 117 8.48 -4.42 -17.55
N CYS A 118 7.69 -5.31 -18.17
CA CYS A 118 7.04 -6.41 -17.48
C CYS A 118 7.20 -7.70 -18.28
N ASN A 119 7.28 -8.83 -17.59
CA ASN A 119 7.34 -10.16 -18.19
C ASN A 119 5.96 -10.84 -18.32
N LEU A 120 4.88 -10.13 -17.97
CA LEU A 120 3.49 -10.55 -18.12
C LEU A 120 2.68 -9.49 -18.90
N HIS A 121 1.50 -9.90 -19.40
CA HIS A 121 0.54 -9.04 -20.09
C HIS A 121 -0.86 -9.29 -19.50
N CYS A 122 -1.10 -8.73 -18.32
CA CYS A 122 -2.34 -8.94 -17.57
C CYS A 122 -3.50 -8.15 -18.19
N THR A 123 -4.68 -8.76 -18.27
CA THR A 123 -5.90 -8.08 -18.74
C THR A 123 -6.25 -6.89 -17.83
N GLY A 124 -6.44 -5.71 -18.43
CA GLY A 124 -6.77 -4.48 -17.71
C GLY A 124 -5.65 -4.02 -16.76
N CYS A 125 -4.39 -4.17 -17.14
CA CYS A 125 -3.25 -3.67 -16.38
C CYS A 125 -3.19 -2.15 -16.44
N TRP A 126 -3.19 -1.48 -15.30
CA TRP A 126 -3.12 -0.01 -15.21
C TRP A 126 -1.81 0.58 -15.75
N ALA A 127 -0.73 -0.21 -15.78
CA ALA A 127 0.59 0.22 -16.24
C ALA A 127 0.85 -0.07 -17.73
N ALA A 128 -0.12 -0.63 -18.48
CA ALA A 128 0.08 -1.06 -19.87
C ALA A 128 0.47 0.10 -20.79
N GLU A 129 -0.10 1.28 -20.58
CA GLU A 129 0.05 2.46 -21.45
C GLU A 129 1.41 3.18 -21.29
N TYR A 130 2.18 2.85 -20.25
CA TYR A 130 3.56 3.36 -20.13
C TYR A 130 4.53 2.69 -21.12
N GLY A 131 4.14 1.56 -21.73
CA GLY A 131 5.02 0.74 -22.59
C GLY A 131 6.05 -0.04 -21.76
N HIS A 132 7.13 -0.52 -22.43
CA HIS A 132 8.05 -1.48 -21.80
C HIS A 132 9.52 -1.04 -21.82
N LYS A 133 9.81 0.25 -22.06
CA LYS A 133 11.18 0.73 -22.29
C LYS A 133 11.65 1.82 -21.33
N LEU A 134 10.75 2.32 -20.47
CA LEU A 134 11.07 3.39 -19.54
C LEU A 134 11.73 2.83 -18.29
N ASN A 135 12.70 3.57 -17.78
CA ASN A 135 13.41 3.21 -16.55
C ASN A 135 13.84 4.47 -15.80
N LEU A 136 13.69 4.46 -14.50
CA LEU A 136 14.48 5.31 -13.61
C LEU A 136 15.87 4.68 -13.48
N THR A 137 16.92 5.48 -13.51
CA THR A 137 18.27 5.00 -13.22
C THR A 137 18.42 4.67 -11.74
N TYR A 138 19.45 3.91 -11.38
CA TYR A 138 19.78 3.65 -9.98
C TYR A 138 19.98 4.96 -9.20
N ASP A 139 20.73 5.91 -9.79
CA ASP A 139 21.04 7.19 -9.16
C ASP A 139 19.80 8.09 -8.99
N GLU A 140 18.86 8.07 -9.93
CA GLU A 140 17.57 8.78 -9.79
C GLU A 140 16.74 8.20 -8.64
N ILE A 141 16.65 6.88 -8.51
CA ILE A 141 15.92 6.26 -7.40
C ILE A 141 16.61 6.55 -6.05
N ASP A 142 17.94 6.50 -6.03
CA ASP A 142 18.74 6.85 -4.85
C ASP A 142 18.52 8.30 -4.41
N ASP A 143 18.48 9.22 -5.36
CA ASP A 143 18.21 10.65 -5.10
C ASP A 143 16.78 10.87 -4.58
N ILE A 144 15.77 10.22 -5.18
CA ILE A 144 14.37 10.24 -4.69
C ILE A 144 14.30 9.79 -3.23
N ILE A 145 14.97 8.67 -2.89
CA ILE A 145 15.00 8.16 -1.53
C ILE A 145 15.71 9.15 -0.59
N THR A 146 16.77 9.75 -1.03
CA THR A 146 17.54 10.74 -0.25
C THR A 146 16.71 11.98 0.03
N GLN A 147 16.05 12.57 -0.98
CA GLN A 147 15.13 13.69 -0.83
C GLN A 147 13.93 13.32 0.06
N GLY A 148 13.38 12.11 -0.10
CA GLY A 148 12.29 11.62 0.74
C GLY A 148 12.67 11.57 2.22
N LYS A 149 13.85 11.07 2.56
CA LYS A 149 14.38 11.05 3.94
C LYS A 149 14.55 12.46 4.51
N GLU A 150 14.91 13.44 3.68
CA GLU A 150 14.94 14.85 4.08
C GLU A 150 13.55 15.38 4.43
N LEU A 151 12.50 14.83 3.84
CA LEU A 151 11.10 15.14 4.16
C LEU A 151 10.53 14.29 5.32
N GLY A 152 11.26 13.29 5.81
CA GLY A 152 10.82 12.38 6.88
C GLY A 152 10.27 11.05 6.38
N ILE A 153 10.35 10.77 5.08
CA ILE A 153 9.77 9.58 4.45
C ILE A 153 10.77 8.42 4.54
N TYR A 154 10.33 7.29 5.12
CA TYR A 154 11.12 6.07 5.30
C TYR A 154 10.44 4.83 4.71
N MET A 155 9.29 5.00 4.03
CA MET A 155 8.54 3.94 3.36
C MET A 155 8.55 4.18 1.86
N TYR A 156 9.07 3.21 1.09
CA TYR A 156 9.10 3.24 -0.36
C TYR A 156 8.41 2.00 -0.90
N ILE A 157 7.66 2.15 -1.99
CA ILE A 157 6.87 1.06 -2.57
C ILE A 157 7.24 0.95 -4.04
N TYR A 158 7.85 -0.15 -4.43
CA TYR A 158 8.14 -0.44 -5.83
C TYR A 158 6.91 -1.02 -6.52
N THR A 159 6.61 -0.49 -7.71
CA THR A 159 5.53 -0.94 -8.58
C THR A 159 5.93 -0.71 -10.06
N GLY A 160 5.00 -0.46 -10.98
CA GLY A 160 5.28 -0.21 -12.39
C GLY A 160 4.96 -1.37 -13.29
N GLY A 161 5.89 -1.77 -14.17
CA GLY A 161 5.84 -3.03 -14.89
C GLY A 161 6.03 -4.20 -13.92
N GLU A 162 7.15 -4.91 -14.03
CA GLU A 162 7.57 -5.86 -12.99
C GLU A 162 8.87 -5.36 -12.35
N PRO A 163 8.84 -4.89 -11.09
CA PRO A 163 10.03 -4.33 -10.44
C PRO A 163 11.20 -5.31 -10.36
N LEU A 164 10.92 -6.61 -10.22
CA LEU A 164 11.96 -7.64 -10.10
C LEU A 164 12.74 -7.91 -11.39
N VAL A 165 12.35 -7.31 -12.52
CA VAL A 165 13.23 -7.23 -13.70
C VAL A 165 14.55 -6.51 -13.32
N ARG A 166 14.49 -5.63 -12.32
CA ARG A 166 15.65 -4.87 -11.79
C ARG A 166 16.06 -5.30 -10.38
N LYS A 167 15.79 -6.55 -9.98
CA LYS A 167 16.01 -7.04 -8.61
C LYS A 167 17.41 -6.75 -8.03
N LYS A 168 18.47 -6.72 -8.87
CA LYS A 168 19.84 -6.39 -8.42
C LYS A 168 19.98 -4.93 -7.96
N ASP A 169 19.39 -3.99 -8.70
CA ASP A 169 19.41 -2.57 -8.30
C ASP A 169 18.58 -2.35 -7.05
N LEU A 170 17.42 -3.02 -6.95
CA LEU A 170 16.54 -2.89 -5.79
C LEU A 170 17.21 -3.38 -4.51
N ILE A 171 17.92 -4.50 -4.54
CA ILE A 171 18.68 -5.00 -3.39
C ILE A 171 19.82 -4.02 -3.01
N ARG A 172 20.53 -3.46 -3.97
CA ARG A 172 21.57 -2.46 -3.69
C ARG A 172 21.00 -1.19 -3.05
N LEU A 173 19.79 -0.76 -3.46
CA LEU A 173 19.07 0.36 -2.83
C LEU A 173 18.65 0.00 -1.39
N CYS A 174 18.13 -1.21 -1.16
CA CYS A 174 17.78 -1.69 0.18
C CYS A 174 19.00 -1.71 1.12
N GLU A 175 20.15 -2.13 0.62
CA GLU A 175 21.41 -2.13 1.37
C GLU A 175 21.89 -0.71 1.69
N LYS A 176 21.87 0.19 0.71
CA LYS A 176 22.28 1.59 0.87
C LYS A 176 21.37 2.35 1.84
N HIS A 177 20.07 2.12 1.74
CA HIS A 177 19.05 2.74 2.59
C HIS A 177 18.47 1.75 3.60
N SER A 178 19.36 1.13 4.38
CA SER A 178 19.01 0.11 5.38
C SER A 178 18.09 0.62 6.50
N ASP A 179 17.93 1.92 6.61
CA ASP A 179 17.01 2.60 7.54
C ASP A 179 15.59 2.82 6.99
N CYS A 180 15.33 2.40 5.74
CA CYS A 180 14.02 2.47 5.08
C CYS A 180 13.35 1.09 4.99
N VAL A 181 12.04 1.08 4.76
CA VAL A 181 11.26 -0.10 4.37
C VAL A 181 10.94 -0.03 2.89
N PHE A 182 11.13 -1.14 2.19
CA PHE A 182 10.81 -1.29 0.79
C PHE A 182 9.74 -2.37 0.63
N LEU A 183 8.52 -1.95 0.30
CA LEU A 183 7.46 -2.85 -0.13
C LEU A 183 7.52 -2.96 -1.66
N CYS A 184 7.23 -4.12 -2.22
CA CYS A 184 7.29 -4.33 -3.67
C CYS A 184 6.05 -5.06 -4.15
N PHE A 185 5.19 -4.38 -4.93
CA PHE A 185 4.15 -5.05 -5.69
C PHE A 185 4.78 -5.81 -6.84
N THR A 186 4.62 -7.13 -6.86
CA THR A 186 5.27 -8.00 -7.84
C THR A 186 4.36 -9.14 -8.26
N ASN A 187 4.51 -9.58 -9.51
CA ASN A 187 3.91 -10.82 -9.98
C ASN A 187 4.63 -12.08 -9.45
N ALA A 188 5.72 -11.91 -8.69
CA ALA A 188 6.52 -12.93 -8.02
C ALA A 188 7.14 -14.02 -8.92
N THR A 189 6.93 -14.00 -10.24
CA THR A 189 7.45 -15.05 -11.14
C THR A 189 8.97 -15.02 -11.28
N LEU A 190 9.62 -13.94 -10.83
CA LEU A 190 11.08 -13.75 -10.85
C LEU A 190 11.74 -13.94 -9.47
N ILE A 191 10.97 -14.36 -8.45
CA ILE A 191 11.51 -14.72 -7.13
C ILE A 191 12.16 -16.10 -7.25
N ASP A 192 13.46 -16.13 -7.11
CA ASP A 192 14.30 -17.34 -7.07
C ASP A 192 15.02 -17.43 -5.71
N GLU A 193 15.77 -18.53 -5.50
CA GLU A 193 16.47 -18.77 -4.25
C GLU A 193 17.53 -17.71 -3.97
N GLU A 194 18.30 -17.31 -4.99
CA GLU A 194 19.31 -16.26 -4.86
C GLU A 194 18.69 -14.94 -4.41
N PHE A 195 17.57 -14.54 -4.99
CA PHE A 195 16.88 -13.31 -4.60
C PHE A 195 16.28 -13.40 -3.19
N ALA A 196 15.72 -14.56 -2.81
CA ALA A 196 15.21 -14.79 -1.46
C ALA A 196 16.33 -14.72 -0.39
N ASP A 197 17.52 -15.21 -0.69
CA ASP A 197 18.70 -15.09 0.17
C ASP A 197 19.18 -13.63 0.31
N GLU A 198 19.14 -12.84 -0.78
CA GLU A 198 19.43 -11.43 -0.73
C GLU A 198 18.39 -10.64 0.07
N MET A 199 17.08 -10.96 -0.07
CA MET A 199 16.03 -10.37 0.78
C MET A 199 16.27 -10.67 2.26
N LEU A 200 16.67 -11.90 2.60
CA LEU A 200 17.01 -12.28 3.96
C LEU A 200 18.22 -11.50 4.49
N ARG A 201 19.22 -11.29 3.66
CA ARG A 201 20.44 -10.53 3.98
C ARG A 201 20.16 -9.06 4.29
N VAL A 202 19.38 -8.37 3.45
CA VAL A 202 19.07 -6.94 3.65
C VAL A 202 18.01 -6.72 4.72
N GLY A 203 17.03 -7.60 4.85
CA GLY A 203 16.02 -7.63 5.91
C GLY A 203 14.94 -6.54 5.84
N ASN A 204 14.99 -5.62 4.88
CA ASN A 204 14.09 -4.47 4.76
C ASN A 204 13.25 -4.46 3.47
N PHE A 205 13.26 -5.55 2.70
CA PHE A 205 12.46 -5.73 1.49
C PHE A 205 11.28 -6.66 1.75
N VAL A 206 10.06 -6.24 1.40
CA VAL A 206 8.82 -6.98 1.64
C VAL A 206 8.00 -7.08 0.35
N PRO A 207 7.82 -8.26 -0.25
CA PRO A 207 6.97 -8.40 -1.43
C PRO A 207 5.48 -8.43 -1.05
N ALA A 208 4.67 -7.75 -1.85
CA ALA A 208 3.22 -7.87 -1.92
C ALA A 208 2.88 -8.58 -3.24
N ILE A 209 2.58 -9.86 -3.15
CA ILE A 209 2.52 -10.78 -4.27
C ILE A 209 1.14 -10.70 -4.92
N SER A 210 1.10 -10.47 -6.22
CA SER A 210 -0.14 -10.36 -6.97
C SER A 210 -0.84 -11.70 -7.14
N LEU A 211 -2.08 -11.79 -6.64
CA LEU A 211 -2.93 -12.98 -6.73
C LEU A 211 -4.39 -12.55 -6.88
N GLU A 212 -5.13 -13.19 -7.79
CA GLU A 212 -6.48 -12.72 -8.19
C GLU A 212 -7.61 -13.65 -7.70
N GLY A 213 -7.29 -14.56 -6.79
CA GLY A 213 -8.12 -15.66 -6.34
C GLY A 213 -7.42 -17.00 -6.59
N PHE A 214 -8.16 -18.09 -6.73
CA PHE A 214 -7.60 -19.39 -7.08
C PHE A 214 -7.08 -19.44 -8.54
N GLU A 215 -6.58 -20.59 -8.96
CA GLU A 215 -5.87 -20.79 -10.24
C GLU A 215 -6.63 -20.24 -11.43
N GLU A 216 -7.92 -20.58 -11.58
CA GLU A 216 -8.74 -20.13 -12.71
C GLU A 216 -8.80 -18.60 -12.81
N ALA A 217 -9.05 -17.92 -11.69
CA ALA A 217 -9.14 -16.46 -11.65
C ALA A 217 -7.77 -15.80 -11.84
N THR A 218 -6.71 -16.34 -11.25
CA THR A 218 -5.36 -15.81 -11.38
C THR A 218 -4.82 -16.00 -12.79
N ASP A 219 -4.90 -17.20 -13.32
CA ASP A 219 -4.40 -17.52 -14.67
C ASP A 219 -5.25 -16.83 -15.76
N GLY A 220 -6.57 -16.72 -15.55
CA GLY A 220 -7.46 -16.01 -16.47
C GLY A 220 -7.11 -14.54 -16.67
N ARG A 221 -6.59 -13.84 -15.65
CA ARG A 221 -6.17 -12.45 -15.76
C ARG A 221 -4.70 -12.28 -16.11
N ARG A 222 -3.81 -13.15 -15.57
CA ARG A 222 -2.35 -12.96 -15.60
C ARG A 222 -1.62 -13.88 -16.57
N GLY A 223 -2.30 -14.88 -17.10
CA GLY A 223 -1.77 -15.88 -18.03
C GLY A 223 -1.55 -17.24 -17.40
N ASN A 224 -1.64 -18.27 -18.23
CA ASN A 224 -1.59 -19.68 -17.82
C ASN A 224 -0.33 -20.03 -17.02
N GLY A 225 -0.48 -20.74 -15.92
CA GLY A 225 0.58 -21.24 -15.06
C GLY A 225 1.20 -20.17 -14.14
N VAL A 226 0.65 -18.95 -14.09
CA VAL A 226 1.11 -17.91 -13.17
C VAL A 226 0.79 -18.28 -11.73
N TYR A 227 -0.40 -18.84 -11.46
CA TYR A 227 -0.80 -19.28 -10.12
C TYR A 227 0.22 -20.24 -9.49
N HIS A 228 0.66 -21.25 -10.24
CA HIS A 228 1.66 -22.21 -9.75
C HIS A 228 3.04 -21.59 -9.52
N LYS A 229 3.46 -20.64 -10.37
CA LYS A 229 4.73 -19.92 -10.15
C LYS A 229 4.67 -19.07 -8.89
N VAL A 230 3.55 -18.39 -8.68
CA VAL A 230 3.31 -17.53 -7.51
C VAL A 230 3.30 -18.34 -6.22
N THR A 231 2.52 -19.42 -6.16
CA THR A 231 2.43 -20.29 -4.97
C THR A 231 3.77 -20.97 -4.64
N LYS A 232 4.57 -21.31 -5.67
CA LYS A 232 5.94 -21.80 -5.47
C LYS A 232 6.86 -20.73 -4.86
N ALA A 233 6.76 -19.49 -5.32
CA ALA A 233 7.52 -18.38 -4.74
C ALA A 233 7.11 -18.12 -3.29
N MET A 234 5.81 -18.18 -2.97
CA MET A 234 5.32 -18.05 -1.59
C MET A 234 5.86 -19.17 -0.67
N ALA A 235 5.89 -20.41 -1.16
CA ALA A 235 6.47 -21.54 -0.40
C ALA A 235 7.96 -21.31 -0.11
N LEU A 236 8.74 -20.83 -1.08
CA LEU A 236 10.15 -20.47 -0.91
C LEU A 236 10.33 -19.37 0.13
N LEU A 237 9.56 -18.29 0.06
CA LEU A 237 9.66 -17.19 1.02
C LEU A 237 9.32 -17.65 2.44
N ARG A 238 8.32 -18.53 2.59
CA ARG A 238 7.97 -19.14 3.88
C ARG A 238 9.11 -20.01 4.42
N GLU A 239 9.74 -20.85 3.57
CA GLU A 239 10.88 -21.68 3.94
C GLU A 239 12.06 -20.83 4.43
N LYS A 240 12.34 -19.70 3.74
CA LYS A 240 13.37 -18.73 4.13
C LYS A 240 12.96 -17.84 5.30
N LYS A 241 11.77 -18.02 5.90
CA LYS A 241 11.23 -17.21 7.02
C LYS A 241 11.14 -15.72 6.72
N LEU A 242 10.79 -15.36 5.50
CA LEU A 242 10.60 -14.01 5.03
C LEU A 242 9.14 -13.55 5.20
N ILE A 243 8.94 -12.27 5.53
CA ILE A 243 7.62 -11.64 5.52
C ILE A 243 7.23 -11.32 4.08
N TYR A 244 5.99 -11.66 3.72
CA TYR A 244 5.35 -11.25 2.49
C TYR A 244 3.84 -11.07 2.67
N GLY A 245 3.25 -10.30 1.79
CA GLY A 245 1.81 -10.14 1.69
C GLY A 245 1.28 -10.47 0.31
N ILE A 246 -0.01 -10.28 0.14
CA ILE A 246 -0.72 -10.53 -1.10
C ILE A 246 -1.36 -9.22 -1.57
N SER A 247 -1.37 -8.99 -2.87
CA SER A 247 -2.06 -7.90 -3.55
C SER A 247 -3.14 -8.49 -4.44
N CYS A 248 -4.38 -8.19 -4.14
CA CYS A 248 -5.57 -8.67 -4.81
C CYS A 248 -6.27 -7.52 -5.53
N CYS A 249 -6.47 -7.64 -6.85
CA CYS A 249 -7.32 -6.70 -7.58
C CYS A 249 -8.68 -7.34 -7.83
N TYR A 250 -9.73 -6.91 -7.10
CA TYR A 250 -11.06 -7.43 -7.31
C TYR A 250 -11.74 -6.77 -8.51
N THR A 251 -12.39 -7.60 -9.30
CA THR A 251 -13.09 -7.27 -10.54
C THR A 251 -14.47 -7.90 -10.54
N SER A 252 -15.31 -7.54 -11.52
CA SER A 252 -16.59 -8.21 -11.76
C SER A 252 -16.43 -9.72 -12.03
N ALA A 253 -15.32 -10.13 -12.64
CA ALA A 253 -15.07 -11.50 -13.09
C ALA A 253 -14.53 -12.43 -11.98
N ASN A 254 -13.77 -11.90 -11.00
CA ASN A 254 -13.14 -12.72 -9.96
C ASN A 254 -13.75 -12.57 -8.56
N TYR A 255 -14.82 -11.78 -8.43
CA TYR A 255 -15.44 -11.45 -7.14
C TYR A 255 -15.70 -12.69 -6.27
N ASP A 256 -16.30 -13.73 -6.82
CA ASP A 256 -16.66 -14.93 -6.06
C ASP A 256 -15.42 -15.66 -5.52
N SER A 257 -14.38 -15.80 -6.33
CA SER A 257 -13.12 -16.43 -5.94
C SER A 257 -12.36 -15.61 -4.90
N ILE A 258 -12.13 -14.31 -5.19
CA ILE A 258 -11.25 -13.44 -4.38
C ILE A 258 -11.83 -13.07 -3.03
N THR A 259 -13.17 -13.13 -2.89
CA THR A 259 -13.89 -12.83 -1.63
C THR A 259 -14.41 -14.06 -0.92
N SER A 260 -14.08 -15.28 -1.39
CA SER A 260 -14.47 -16.50 -0.69
C SER A 260 -13.70 -16.66 0.61
N GLU A 261 -14.32 -17.30 1.59
CA GLU A 261 -13.67 -17.59 2.87
C GLU A 261 -12.52 -18.58 2.68
N GLU A 262 -12.72 -19.55 1.79
CA GLU A 262 -11.70 -20.54 1.43
C GLU A 262 -10.45 -19.90 0.83
N PHE A 263 -10.60 -18.87 0.00
CA PHE A 263 -9.45 -18.15 -0.53
C PHE A 263 -8.73 -17.36 0.57
N TYR A 264 -9.49 -16.72 1.47
CA TYR A 264 -8.90 -16.00 2.59
C TYR A 264 -8.12 -16.95 3.51
N ASP A 265 -8.66 -18.13 3.83
CA ASP A 265 -7.99 -19.16 4.63
C ASP A 265 -6.76 -19.70 3.90
N SER A 266 -6.83 -19.90 2.59
CA SER A 266 -5.67 -20.35 1.82
C SER A 266 -4.49 -19.38 1.87
N MET A 267 -4.73 -18.06 1.94
CA MET A 267 -3.68 -17.06 2.12
C MET A 267 -2.99 -17.18 3.47
N ILE A 268 -3.76 -17.49 4.52
CA ILE A 268 -3.22 -17.76 5.87
C ILE A 268 -2.35 -19.01 5.86
N ASP A 269 -2.85 -20.09 5.25
CA ASP A 269 -2.16 -21.38 5.14
C ASP A 269 -0.88 -21.30 4.30
N LEU A 270 -0.89 -20.50 3.24
CA LEU A 270 0.29 -20.21 2.45
C LEU A 270 1.34 -19.41 3.24
N GLY A 271 0.95 -18.72 4.28
CA GLY A 271 1.87 -18.00 5.19
C GLY A 271 1.94 -16.51 5.01
N ALA A 272 1.01 -15.90 4.28
CA ALA A 272 0.93 -14.45 4.14
C ALA A 272 0.74 -13.75 5.50
N TYR A 273 1.29 -12.53 5.61
CA TYR A 273 1.16 -11.67 6.79
C TYR A 273 0.18 -10.53 6.60
N PHE A 274 -0.08 -10.13 5.36
CA PHE A 274 -1.07 -9.11 5.04
C PHE A 274 -1.64 -9.36 3.65
N VAL A 275 -2.81 -8.76 3.39
CA VAL A 275 -3.42 -8.72 2.07
C VAL A 275 -3.96 -7.33 1.79
N TRP A 276 -3.70 -6.83 0.60
CA TRP A 276 -4.30 -5.62 0.06
C TRP A 276 -5.30 -5.95 -1.03
N TYR A 277 -6.53 -5.49 -0.83
CA TYR A 277 -7.58 -5.54 -1.84
C TYR A 277 -7.66 -4.19 -2.54
N PHE A 278 -7.55 -4.20 -3.85
CA PHE A 278 -7.70 -3.04 -4.72
C PHE A 278 -8.90 -3.22 -5.63
N HIS A 279 -9.72 -2.19 -5.72
CA HIS A 279 -10.75 -2.11 -6.74
C HIS A 279 -10.11 -2.02 -8.13
N TYR A 280 -10.65 -2.70 -9.12
CA TYR A 280 -10.22 -2.52 -10.50
C TYR A 280 -10.41 -1.05 -10.92
N MET A 281 -9.40 -0.46 -11.54
CA MET A 281 -9.39 0.91 -12.01
C MET A 281 -9.24 0.92 -13.54
N PRO A 282 -10.18 1.53 -14.30
CA PRO A 282 -10.20 1.47 -15.76
C PRO A 282 -9.27 2.53 -16.39
N VAL A 283 -7.97 2.40 -16.13
CA VAL A 283 -6.92 3.33 -16.58
C VAL A 283 -6.41 2.92 -17.96
N GLY A 284 -6.17 3.93 -18.81
CA GLY A 284 -5.64 3.77 -20.17
C GLY A 284 -6.72 3.55 -21.23
N ASN A 285 -6.35 3.78 -22.47
CA ASN A 285 -7.27 3.63 -23.62
C ASN A 285 -7.69 2.16 -23.84
N ASP A 286 -6.84 1.20 -23.48
CA ASP A 286 -7.12 -0.24 -23.57
C ASP A 286 -7.70 -0.83 -22.26
N ALA A 287 -8.20 0.02 -21.38
CA ALA A 287 -8.89 -0.43 -20.17
C ALA A 287 -10.11 -1.29 -20.51
N ALA A 288 -10.45 -2.21 -19.61
CA ALA A 288 -11.60 -3.11 -19.70
C ALA A 288 -12.70 -2.69 -18.71
N PRO A 289 -13.57 -1.69 -19.02
CA PRO A 289 -14.58 -1.18 -18.08
C PRO A 289 -15.56 -2.24 -17.58
N GLU A 290 -15.76 -3.33 -18.31
CA GLU A 290 -16.57 -4.49 -17.92
C GLU A 290 -16.01 -5.24 -16.71
N LEU A 291 -14.73 -5.02 -16.37
CA LEU A 291 -14.12 -5.55 -15.15
C LEU A 291 -14.44 -4.73 -13.89
N LEU A 292 -15.09 -3.56 -14.03
CA LEU A 292 -15.59 -2.83 -12.86
C LEU A 292 -16.59 -3.70 -12.08
N PRO A 293 -16.40 -3.94 -10.78
CA PRO A 293 -17.37 -4.68 -9.98
C PRO A 293 -18.67 -3.90 -9.86
N SER A 294 -19.79 -4.61 -9.80
CA SER A 294 -21.08 -3.95 -9.54
C SER A 294 -21.15 -3.34 -8.13
N PRO A 295 -22.09 -2.43 -7.86
CA PRO A 295 -22.31 -1.92 -6.51
C PRO A 295 -22.58 -3.01 -5.47
N GLU A 296 -23.26 -4.10 -5.86
CA GLU A 296 -23.52 -5.26 -5.00
C GLU A 296 -22.25 -6.03 -4.70
N GLN A 297 -21.43 -6.26 -5.72
CA GLN A 297 -20.12 -6.92 -5.55
C GLN A 297 -19.18 -6.08 -4.67
N ARG A 298 -19.12 -4.76 -4.87
CA ARG A 298 -18.32 -3.88 -4.00
C ARG A 298 -18.84 -3.88 -2.56
N THR A 299 -20.15 -3.89 -2.36
CA THR A 299 -20.76 -4.05 -1.02
C THR A 299 -20.33 -5.37 -0.38
N GLY A 300 -20.36 -6.47 -1.14
CA GLY A 300 -19.90 -7.77 -0.65
C GLY A 300 -18.42 -7.79 -0.29
N VAL A 301 -17.55 -7.13 -1.06
CA VAL A 301 -16.11 -6.95 -0.70
C VAL A 301 -16.01 -6.21 0.64
N TYR A 302 -16.68 -5.06 0.75
CA TYR A 302 -16.67 -4.24 1.96
C TYR A 302 -17.09 -5.03 3.21
N GLU A 303 -18.17 -5.81 3.14
CA GLU A 303 -18.69 -6.58 4.26
C GLU A 303 -17.80 -7.78 4.62
N LYS A 304 -17.41 -8.58 3.61
CA LYS A 304 -16.64 -9.80 3.80
C LYS A 304 -15.22 -9.50 4.30
N ILE A 305 -14.51 -8.52 3.71
CA ILE A 305 -13.15 -8.22 4.13
C ILE A 305 -13.10 -7.66 5.55
N ARG A 306 -14.07 -6.83 5.95
CA ARG A 306 -14.22 -6.38 7.33
C ARG A 306 -14.51 -7.52 8.30
N HIS A 307 -15.36 -8.46 7.90
CA HIS A 307 -15.65 -9.65 8.69
C HIS A 307 -14.40 -10.52 8.87
N TYR A 308 -13.70 -10.84 7.79
CA TYR A 308 -12.49 -11.67 7.86
C TYR A 308 -11.38 -11.00 8.67
N ARG A 309 -11.16 -9.70 8.45
CA ARG A 309 -10.19 -8.92 9.24
C ARG A 309 -10.51 -8.94 10.75
N ALA A 310 -11.79 -8.97 11.12
CA ALA A 310 -12.20 -9.00 12.51
C ALA A 310 -12.15 -10.39 13.15
N THR A 311 -12.14 -11.48 12.37
CA THR A 311 -12.32 -12.85 12.86
C THR A 311 -11.15 -13.79 12.56
N LYS A 312 -10.27 -13.42 11.61
CA LYS A 312 -9.19 -14.30 11.12
C LYS A 312 -7.79 -13.68 11.32
N PRO A 313 -6.74 -14.47 11.50
CA PRO A 313 -5.39 -13.99 11.81
C PRO A 313 -4.61 -13.58 10.54
N LEU A 314 -5.17 -12.66 9.74
CA LEU A 314 -4.52 -12.06 8.58
C LEU A 314 -4.90 -10.58 8.50
N PHE A 315 -3.91 -9.69 8.42
CA PHE A 315 -4.16 -8.27 8.30
C PHE A 315 -4.60 -7.91 6.88
N ALA A 316 -5.88 -7.56 6.72
CA ALA A 316 -6.46 -7.18 5.43
C ALA A 316 -6.71 -5.67 5.35
N MET A 317 -6.37 -5.09 4.21
CA MET A 317 -6.66 -3.70 3.85
C MET A 317 -7.52 -3.68 2.59
N ASP A 318 -8.58 -2.89 2.60
CA ASP A 318 -9.44 -2.63 1.44
C ASP A 318 -9.21 -1.19 0.99
N PHE A 319 -8.36 -1.01 0.00
CA PHE A 319 -7.80 0.30 -0.37
C PHE A 319 -8.88 1.36 -0.63
N GLN A 320 -9.97 1.01 -1.31
CA GLN A 320 -11.04 1.95 -1.65
C GLN A 320 -12.10 2.09 -0.54
N ASN A 321 -12.32 1.06 0.25
CA ASN A 321 -13.40 1.05 1.24
C ASN A 321 -12.93 1.37 2.67
N ASP A 322 -11.62 1.47 2.92
CA ASP A 322 -11.04 1.78 4.23
C ASP A 322 -10.70 3.28 4.40
N ALA A 323 -11.20 4.15 3.52
CA ALA A 323 -10.88 5.58 3.55
C ALA A 323 -11.27 6.29 4.86
N GLU A 324 -12.26 5.79 5.60
CA GLU A 324 -12.65 6.34 6.90
C GLU A 324 -11.52 6.28 7.95
N TYR A 325 -10.64 5.27 7.87
CA TYR A 325 -9.52 5.10 8.81
C TYR A 325 -8.33 6.02 8.52
N VAL A 326 -8.29 6.61 7.33
CA VAL A 326 -7.18 7.45 6.86
C VAL A 326 -7.58 8.87 6.49
N GLY A 327 -8.87 9.21 6.62
CA GLY A 327 -9.40 10.56 6.40
C GLY A 327 -9.70 10.90 4.94
N GLY A 328 -10.02 9.88 4.11
CA GLY A 328 -10.39 10.06 2.70
C GLY A 328 -9.37 9.49 1.73
N CYS A 329 -9.32 10.05 0.51
CA CYS A 329 -8.33 9.67 -0.49
C CYS A 329 -6.91 10.00 -0.01
N ILE A 330 -6.00 9.03 -0.10
CA ILE A 330 -4.62 9.14 0.40
C ILE A 330 -3.62 9.64 -0.65
N ALA A 331 -4.04 9.85 -1.89
CA ALA A 331 -3.22 10.29 -3.01
C ALA A 331 -2.82 11.79 -2.95
N GLY A 332 -2.13 12.27 -3.97
CA GLY A 332 -1.71 13.68 -4.06
C GLY A 332 -0.79 14.13 -2.93
N GLY A 333 0.07 13.23 -2.46
CA GLY A 333 1.00 13.48 -1.37
C GLY A 333 0.36 13.50 0.03
N TYR A 334 -0.96 13.23 0.18
CA TYR A 334 -1.57 13.21 1.53
C TYR A 334 -1.00 12.07 2.37
N ARG A 335 -0.91 10.85 1.82
CA ARG A 335 -0.18 9.73 2.42
C ARG A 335 0.82 9.11 1.45
N TYR A 336 0.58 9.21 0.15
CA TYR A 336 1.51 8.78 -0.89
C TYR A 336 1.39 9.62 -2.15
N LEU A 337 2.42 9.57 -2.98
CA LEU A 337 2.45 9.97 -4.36
C LEU A 337 3.08 8.87 -5.21
N HIS A 338 2.97 8.98 -6.52
CA HIS A 338 3.54 8.03 -7.47
C HIS A 338 4.58 8.73 -8.36
N ILE A 339 5.69 8.04 -8.63
CA ILE A 339 6.71 8.48 -9.59
C ILE A 339 6.86 7.37 -10.62
N ASN A 340 6.44 7.61 -11.85
CA ASN A 340 6.46 6.63 -12.90
C ASN A 340 7.88 6.42 -13.48
N ALA A 341 8.04 5.42 -14.34
CA ALA A 341 9.34 5.06 -14.90
C ALA A 341 9.93 6.12 -15.88
N ASN A 342 9.13 7.12 -16.30
CA ASN A 342 9.60 8.30 -17.03
C ASN A 342 10.05 9.43 -16.10
N GLY A 343 9.87 9.29 -14.79
CA GLY A 343 10.16 10.31 -13.79
C GLY A 343 9.05 11.34 -13.56
N ASP A 344 7.88 11.18 -14.18
CA ASP A 344 6.73 12.05 -13.92
C ASP A 344 6.16 11.77 -12.52
N ILE A 345 5.77 12.82 -11.83
CA ILE A 345 5.27 12.76 -10.46
C ILE A 345 3.74 12.85 -10.51
N ASP A 346 3.09 11.70 -10.53
CA ASP A 346 1.64 11.56 -10.56
C ASP A 346 1.04 11.64 -9.14
N PRO A 347 -0.18 12.17 -8.97
CA PRO A 347 -0.83 12.18 -7.65
C PRO A 347 -1.17 10.78 -7.15
N CYS A 348 -1.42 9.84 -8.05
CA CYS A 348 -1.86 8.46 -7.75
C CYS A 348 -1.37 7.51 -8.84
N VAL A 349 -1.08 6.28 -8.47
CA VAL A 349 -0.72 5.20 -9.41
C VAL A 349 -1.80 4.90 -10.46
N PHE A 350 -3.04 5.31 -10.21
CA PHE A 350 -4.18 5.16 -11.12
C PHE A 350 -4.58 6.46 -11.83
N ILE A 351 -3.85 7.56 -11.61
CA ILE A 351 -4.18 8.87 -12.19
C ILE A 351 -2.93 9.40 -12.89
N HIS A 352 -2.87 9.14 -14.17
CA HIS A 352 -1.74 9.36 -15.05
C HIS A 352 -1.75 10.78 -15.63
N TYR A 353 -1.76 11.78 -14.74
CA TYR A 353 -1.66 13.20 -15.10
C TYR A 353 -0.67 13.91 -14.19
N SER A 354 0.31 14.56 -14.81
CA SER A 354 1.38 15.26 -14.09
C SER A 354 1.65 16.64 -14.67
N ASP A 355 2.17 17.52 -13.83
CA ASP A 355 2.76 18.81 -14.16
C ASP A 355 4.21 18.94 -13.67
N SER A 356 4.80 17.80 -13.28
CA SER A 356 6.11 17.75 -12.63
C SER A 356 6.88 16.47 -12.95
N ASN A 357 8.20 16.61 -13.17
CA ASN A 357 9.08 15.48 -13.39
C ASN A 357 10.29 15.57 -12.43
N ILE A 358 10.72 14.42 -11.89
CA ILE A 358 11.82 14.36 -10.91
C ILE A 358 13.18 14.83 -11.47
N ARG A 359 13.34 14.81 -12.79
CA ARG A 359 14.53 15.31 -13.46
C ARG A 359 14.60 16.83 -13.54
N GLU A 360 13.47 17.53 -13.30
CA GLU A 360 13.32 18.97 -13.43
C GLU A 360 13.07 19.65 -12.10
N LYS A 361 12.42 18.94 -11.16
CA LYS A 361 11.98 19.46 -9.86
C LYS A 361 12.38 18.56 -8.72
N THR A 362 12.69 19.15 -7.59
CA THR A 362 12.81 18.40 -6.33
C THR A 362 11.43 17.86 -5.89
N LEU A 363 11.44 16.85 -5.00
CA LEU A 363 10.19 16.32 -4.42
C LEU A 363 9.35 17.42 -3.75
N LEU A 364 9.98 18.33 -3.01
CA LEU A 364 9.25 19.41 -2.34
C LEU A 364 8.64 20.40 -3.34
N GLU A 365 9.33 20.75 -4.42
CA GLU A 365 8.80 21.59 -5.48
C GLU A 365 7.61 20.91 -6.18
N ALA A 366 7.72 19.61 -6.46
CA ALA A 366 6.63 18.83 -7.05
C ALA A 366 5.41 18.71 -6.12
N LEU A 367 5.60 18.51 -4.82
CA LEU A 367 4.51 18.51 -3.83
C LEU A 367 3.76 19.85 -3.72
N ARG A 368 4.37 20.91 -4.20
CA ARG A 368 3.79 22.27 -4.29
C ARG A 368 3.36 22.66 -5.70
N SER A 369 3.40 21.75 -6.62
CA SER A 369 2.94 21.97 -8.01
C SER A 369 1.42 22.22 -8.08
N PRO A 370 0.90 22.84 -9.14
CA PRO A 370 -0.53 23.06 -9.30
C PRO A 370 -1.38 21.81 -9.13
N MET A 371 -0.95 20.66 -9.68
CA MET A 371 -1.69 19.39 -9.58
C MET A 371 -1.73 18.86 -8.15
N MET A 372 -0.60 18.81 -7.45
CA MET A 372 -0.53 18.36 -6.05
C MET A 372 -1.27 19.31 -5.10
N MET A 373 -1.20 20.61 -5.35
CA MET A 373 -1.95 21.60 -4.58
C MET A 373 -3.46 21.56 -4.85
N ALA A 374 -3.89 21.13 -6.05
CA ALA A 374 -5.31 20.88 -6.32
C ALA A 374 -5.82 19.71 -5.44
N TYR A 375 -5.05 18.64 -5.27
CA TYR A 375 -5.36 17.59 -4.31
C TYR A 375 -5.42 18.11 -2.88
N HIS A 376 -4.39 18.79 -2.42
CA HIS A 376 -4.30 19.33 -1.06
C HIS A 376 -5.52 20.18 -0.68
N ARG A 377 -6.01 21.03 -1.60
CA ARG A 377 -7.14 21.94 -1.36
C ARG A 377 -8.50 21.28 -1.46
N ASN A 378 -8.64 20.17 -2.16
CA ASN A 378 -9.92 19.49 -2.40
C ASN A 378 -10.13 18.26 -1.54
N GLN A 379 -9.11 17.75 -0.84
CA GLN A 379 -9.23 16.60 0.06
C GLN A 379 -9.89 17.00 1.39
N PRO A 380 -10.82 16.17 1.93
CA PRO A 380 -11.39 14.98 1.31
C PRO A 380 -12.36 15.34 0.16
N PHE A 381 -12.33 14.58 -0.94
CA PHE A 381 -13.18 14.84 -2.11
C PHE A 381 -14.66 14.61 -1.87
N ASN A 382 -15.00 13.88 -0.82
CA ASN A 382 -16.38 13.56 -0.41
C ASN A 382 -16.46 13.38 1.11
N GLU A 383 -17.56 13.79 1.72
CA GLU A 383 -17.83 13.54 3.14
C GLU A 383 -18.15 12.07 3.42
N ASN A 384 -18.71 11.36 2.44
CA ASN A 384 -18.92 9.93 2.50
C ASN A 384 -17.62 9.19 2.15
N MET A 385 -16.97 8.58 3.15
CA MET A 385 -15.68 7.91 3.02
C MET A 385 -15.74 6.59 2.23
N LEU A 386 -16.91 6.14 1.80
CA LEU A 386 -17.06 5.07 0.80
C LEU A 386 -17.03 5.61 -0.65
N ARG A 387 -16.81 6.92 -0.81
CA ARG A 387 -16.69 7.62 -2.08
C ARG A 387 -15.45 8.53 -2.11
N PRO A 388 -14.25 8.02 -1.75
CA PRO A 388 -13.07 8.87 -1.54
C PRO A 388 -12.36 9.30 -2.83
N CYS A 389 -12.46 8.54 -3.92
CA CYS A 389 -11.60 8.71 -5.10
C CYS A 389 -12.13 9.82 -6.02
N PRO A 390 -11.26 10.75 -6.46
CA PRO A 390 -11.65 11.79 -7.41
C PRO A 390 -11.89 11.27 -8.83
N MET A 391 -11.41 10.06 -9.17
CA MET A 391 -11.64 9.43 -10.48
C MET A 391 -12.87 8.52 -10.45
N LEU A 392 -12.87 7.53 -9.53
CA LEU A 392 -13.86 6.46 -9.54
C LEU A 392 -15.25 6.90 -9.05
N GLU A 393 -15.31 7.75 -8.02
CA GLU A 393 -16.57 8.13 -7.39
C GLU A 393 -16.92 9.63 -7.53
N ASN A 394 -15.95 10.46 -7.87
CA ASN A 394 -16.14 11.91 -8.05
C ASN A 394 -15.45 12.39 -9.34
N PRO A 395 -15.75 11.81 -10.52
CA PRO A 395 -14.99 12.05 -11.76
C PRO A 395 -14.96 13.50 -12.19
N GLN A 396 -15.99 14.28 -11.85
CA GLN A 396 -15.99 15.73 -12.12
C GLN A 396 -14.84 16.46 -11.39
N LYS A 397 -14.47 16.01 -10.17
CA LYS A 397 -13.35 16.59 -9.43
C LYS A 397 -12.00 16.40 -10.15
N LEU A 398 -11.78 15.21 -10.72
CA LEU A 398 -10.55 14.97 -11.49
C LEU A 398 -10.49 15.84 -12.74
N ARG A 399 -11.59 15.96 -13.52
CA ARG A 399 -11.68 16.83 -14.70
C ARG A 399 -11.28 18.27 -14.35
N GLU A 400 -11.86 18.80 -13.27
CA GLU A 400 -11.59 20.16 -12.80
C GLU A 400 -10.12 20.35 -12.36
N MET A 401 -9.56 19.40 -11.62
CA MET A 401 -8.19 19.47 -11.14
C MET A 401 -7.18 19.42 -12.30
N VAL A 402 -7.33 18.47 -13.22
CA VAL A 402 -6.44 18.36 -14.39
C VAL A 402 -6.50 19.61 -15.25
N ALA A 403 -7.71 20.13 -15.55
CA ALA A 403 -7.87 21.33 -16.36
C ALA A 403 -7.27 22.57 -15.66
N THR A 404 -7.51 22.74 -14.37
CA THR A 404 -7.01 23.88 -13.60
C THR A 404 -5.49 23.85 -13.42
N ALA A 405 -4.93 22.66 -13.21
CA ALA A 405 -3.49 22.46 -13.04
C ALA A 405 -2.71 22.56 -14.37
N GLY A 406 -3.38 22.40 -15.51
CA GLY A 406 -2.72 22.26 -16.81
C GLY A 406 -1.87 20.99 -16.90
N ALA A 407 -2.24 19.96 -16.13
CA ALA A 407 -1.52 18.70 -16.13
C ALA A 407 -1.72 17.94 -17.45
N HIS A 408 -0.68 17.26 -17.91
CA HIS A 408 -0.69 16.44 -19.12
C HIS A 408 -0.77 14.96 -18.78
N SER A 409 -1.24 14.15 -19.75
CA SER A 409 -1.23 12.68 -19.62
C SER A 409 0.21 12.16 -19.57
N THR A 410 0.47 11.24 -18.66
CA THR A 410 1.75 10.54 -18.52
C THR A 410 1.76 9.18 -19.23
N ASP A 411 0.67 8.80 -19.89
CA ASP A 411 0.58 7.65 -20.79
C ASP A 411 1.23 7.99 -22.13
N LEU A 412 2.53 7.76 -22.24
CA LEU A 412 3.32 8.25 -23.38
C LEU A 412 3.02 7.53 -24.69
N GLN A 413 2.56 6.27 -24.65
CA GLN A 413 2.27 5.50 -25.86
C GLN A 413 0.89 5.82 -26.43
N SER A 414 -0.08 6.04 -25.55
CA SER A 414 -1.46 6.30 -25.90
C SER A 414 -2.06 7.31 -24.93
N PRO A 415 -1.69 8.62 -25.06
CA PRO A 415 -2.16 9.63 -24.15
C PRO A 415 -3.68 9.69 -24.04
N GLU A 416 -4.20 9.53 -22.83
CA GLU A 416 -5.62 9.57 -22.54
C GLU A 416 -6.02 10.95 -21.98
N SER A 417 -7.13 11.53 -22.46
CA SER A 417 -7.66 12.76 -21.87
C SER A 417 -8.39 12.47 -20.56
N ALA A 418 -8.36 13.43 -19.62
CA ALA A 418 -9.11 13.33 -18.37
C ALA A 418 -10.62 13.15 -18.60
N GLU A 419 -11.17 13.73 -19.67
CA GLU A 419 -12.56 13.54 -20.06
C GLU A 419 -12.86 12.10 -20.43
N HIS A 420 -12.01 11.46 -21.25
CA HIS A 420 -12.17 10.06 -21.64
C HIS A 420 -12.01 9.12 -20.44
N LEU A 421 -10.96 9.28 -19.63
CA LEU A 421 -10.75 8.48 -18.42
C LEU A 421 -11.96 8.56 -17.49
N CYS A 422 -12.42 9.77 -17.18
CA CYS A 422 -13.53 9.99 -16.27
C CYS A 422 -14.86 9.47 -16.83
N SER A 423 -15.08 9.53 -18.15
CA SER A 423 -16.31 9.01 -18.78
C SER A 423 -16.51 7.51 -18.54
N LYS A 424 -15.44 6.75 -18.41
CA LYS A 424 -15.49 5.31 -18.04
C LYS A 424 -15.99 5.09 -16.61
N CYS A 425 -15.89 6.10 -15.74
CA CYS A 425 -16.27 6.05 -14.32
C CYS A 425 -17.61 6.71 -14.03
N ASP A 426 -18.15 7.57 -14.90
CA ASP A 426 -19.37 8.34 -14.65
C ASP A 426 -20.57 7.42 -14.27
N HIS A 427 -20.86 6.42 -15.11
CA HIS A 427 -21.92 5.47 -14.85
C HIS A 427 -21.72 4.69 -13.53
N TYR A 428 -20.48 4.28 -13.25
CA TYR A 428 -20.15 3.60 -12.01
C TYR A 428 -20.39 4.51 -10.79
N ALA A 429 -19.93 5.76 -10.84
CA ALA A 429 -20.11 6.73 -9.76
C ALA A 429 -21.58 7.01 -9.45
N GLU A 430 -22.43 7.13 -10.49
CA GLU A 430 -23.87 7.32 -10.34
C GLU A 430 -24.57 6.14 -9.65
N HIS A 431 -24.21 4.91 -10.02
CA HIS A 431 -24.83 3.69 -9.47
C HIS A 431 -24.30 3.34 -8.08
N TRP A 432 -23.03 3.59 -7.81
CA TRP A 432 -22.44 3.39 -6.48
C TRP A 432 -22.94 4.41 -5.45
N LYS A 433 -23.22 5.64 -5.85
CA LYS A 433 -23.62 6.72 -4.95
C LYS A 433 -24.76 6.34 -3.98
N PRO A 434 -25.96 5.90 -4.42
CA PRO A 434 -27.06 5.60 -3.51
C PRO A 434 -26.74 4.42 -2.58
N VAL A 435 -25.96 3.45 -3.03
CA VAL A 435 -25.54 2.30 -2.21
C VAL A 435 -24.56 2.73 -1.14
N ALA A 436 -23.54 3.51 -1.53
CA ALA A 436 -22.54 4.04 -0.61
C ALA A 436 -23.18 4.97 0.45
N ASP A 437 -24.11 5.83 0.06
CA ASP A 437 -24.78 6.76 0.99
C ASP A 437 -25.59 5.98 2.04
N ARG A 438 -26.33 4.95 1.64
CA ARG A 438 -27.05 4.06 2.56
C ARG A 438 -26.11 3.34 3.52
N LEU A 439 -25.05 2.69 3.02
CA LEU A 439 -24.08 1.95 3.84
C LEU A 439 -23.37 2.89 4.83
N TRP A 440 -23.05 4.09 4.41
CA TRP A 440 -22.38 5.08 5.25
C TRP A 440 -23.28 5.55 6.40
N GLU A 441 -24.56 5.81 6.13
CA GLU A 441 -25.55 6.17 7.16
C GLU A 441 -25.79 5.05 8.17
N GLU A 442 -25.94 3.80 7.69
CA GLU A 442 -26.11 2.63 8.54
C GLU A 442 -24.92 2.42 9.48
N ASN A 443 -23.70 2.58 8.99
CA ASN A 443 -22.50 2.44 9.81
C ASN A 443 -22.36 3.55 10.84
N ARG A 444 -22.68 4.79 10.48
CA ARG A 444 -22.69 5.92 11.44
C ARG A 444 -23.71 5.71 12.54
N LYS A 445 -24.89 5.18 12.24
CA LYS A 445 -25.89 4.84 13.25
C LYS A 445 -25.36 3.78 14.21
N LYS A 446 -24.85 2.67 13.69
CA LYS A 446 -24.26 1.59 14.51
C LYS A 446 -23.10 2.10 15.39
N TYR A 447 -22.24 2.96 14.86
CA TYR A 447 -21.14 3.58 15.60
C TYR A 447 -21.68 4.43 16.76
N ASN A 448 -22.63 5.30 16.50
CA ASN A 448 -23.23 6.19 17.50
C ASN A 448 -23.97 5.40 18.60
N GLU A 449 -24.74 4.37 18.23
CA GLU A 449 -25.43 3.49 19.18
C GLU A 449 -24.45 2.78 20.11
N LYS A 450 -23.34 2.27 19.60
CA LYS A 450 -22.31 1.60 20.39
C LYS A 450 -21.58 2.56 21.36
N HIS A 451 -21.45 3.84 21.01
CA HIS A 451 -20.71 4.84 21.82
C HIS A 451 -21.64 5.71 22.68
N SER A 452 -22.95 5.68 22.47
CA SER A 452 -23.92 6.34 23.36
C SER A 452 -24.31 5.48 24.56
N GLN A 453 -23.88 4.22 24.61
CA GLN A 453 -24.13 3.29 25.73
C GLN A 453 -22.93 3.20 26.71
N ASN A 454 -21.85 3.94 26.46
CA ASN A 454 -20.70 4.13 27.34
C ASN A 454 -20.59 5.60 27.79
#